data_f64179d208d4ffad85e1c33b1055fcd5
#
_entry.id   f64179d208d4ffad85e1c33b1055fcd5
#
_cell.length_a   1.000
_cell.length_b   1.000
_cell.length_c   1.000
_cell.angle_alpha   90.00
_cell.angle_beta   90.00
_cell.angle_gamma   90.00
#
_symmetry.space_group_name_H-M   'P 1'
#
loop_
_entity.id
_entity.type
_entity.pdbx_description
1 polymer ?
#
loop_
_entity_poly.entity_id
_entity_poly.type
_entity_poly.pdbx_seq_one_letter_code
_entity_poly.pdbx_strand_id
1 'polypeptide(L)'
;MMLKRQKLGEFQLAKDIKADGVEVDMGPLGQRVLFDNKLRDPQFQQLFRHTADSLGIQVPSIAMSGFFAQSFLKRENYKDLVQDCLNTMDVMGARVAFLPLGGSGHEWKEPGEAHGEMVRRLHEVGEMARQAGKTIAIRTQLDTRANINLLKEVDSEGIQIYYNLQDAVDQGLDPCKELKELGAMRIAQIHASLTDSVTLDKDPRIDLHKVRQTLDEMKWSGWLVVERSRNTQDVRNVRGNFGTNVAYLKEVFQTGKKKVSKNVK
;
A
#
# COMPACT_ATOMS: atom_id res chain seq x y z
N MET A 1 3.66 0.46 8.39
CA MET A 1 3.41 1.91 8.64
C MET A 1 3.93 2.69 7.45
N MET A 2 3.16 3.65 6.96
CA MET A 2 3.55 4.50 5.84
C MET A 2 4.25 5.77 6.34
N LEU A 3 5.43 6.05 5.83
CA LEU A 3 6.21 7.25 6.16
C LEU A 3 5.91 8.36 5.14
N LYS A 4 5.09 9.33 5.51
CA LYS A 4 4.75 10.46 4.61
C LYS A 4 5.90 11.45 4.38
N ARG A 5 6.98 11.33 5.10
CA ARG A 5 8.21 12.12 4.95
C ARG A 5 9.40 11.20 5.16
N GLN A 6 10.37 11.23 4.28
CA GLN A 6 11.60 10.43 4.39
C GLN A 6 12.43 10.89 5.61
N LYS A 7 12.12 10.33 6.79
CA LYS A 7 12.81 10.62 8.04
C LYS A 7 13.31 9.35 8.70
N LEU A 8 14.56 9.33 9.10
CA LEU A 8 15.19 8.19 9.77
C LEU A 8 14.50 7.78 11.09
N GLY A 9 14.02 8.76 11.87
CA GLY A 9 13.34 8.50 13.15
C GLY A 9 12.09 7.65 13.04
N GLU A 10 11.54 7.50 11.84
CA GLU A 10 10.37 6.67 11.59
C GLU A 10 10.72 5.17 11.57
N PHE A 11 11.94 4.79 11.20
CA PHE A 11 12.45 3.42 11.36
C PHE A 11 12.59 3.05 12.86
N GLN A 12 13.08 4.00 13.68
CA GLN A 12 13.14 3.79 15.13
C GLN A 12 11.74 3.66 15.72
N LEU A 13 10.80 4.50 15.31
CA LEU A 13 9.41 4.37 15.74
C LEU A 13 8.82 3.01 15.35
N ALA A 14 9.06 2.54 14.12
CA ALA A 14 8.60 1.22 13.68
C ALA A 14 9.17 0.10 14.56
N LYS A 15 10.47 0.18 14.88
CA LYS A 15 11.13 -0.75 15.82
C LYS A 15 10.48 -0.74 17.20
N ASP A 16 10.26 0.44 17.75
CA ASP A 16 9.70 0.64 19.10
C ASP A 16 8.29 0.08 19.23
N ILE A 17 7.46 0.24 18.18
CA ILE A 17 6.10 -0.32 18.13
C ILE A 17 6.06 -1.78 17.63
N LYS A 18 7.22 -2.41 17.40
CA LYS A 18 7.37 -3.79 16.92
C LYS A 18 6.76 -4.06 15.55
N ALA A 19 6.71 -3.05 14.67
CA ALA A 19 6.38 -3.27 13.27
C ALA A 19 7.51 -4.05 12.58
N ASP A 20 7.17 -4.87 11.58
CA ASP A 20 8.15 -5.66 10.83
C ASP A 20 8.77 -4.86 9.69
N GLY A 21 8.10 -3.81 9.24
CA GLY A 21 8.54 -2.99 8.12
C GLY A 21 7.89 -1.62 8.05
N VAL A 22 8.37 -0.86 7.07
CA VAL A 22 7.95 0.51 6.77
C VAL A 22 7.73 0.65 5.28
N GLU A 23 6.59 1.23 4.88
CA GLU A 23 6.40 1.73 3.53
C GLU A 23 6.98 3.13 3.44
N VAL A 24 7.97 3.33 2.57
CA VAL A 24 8.66 4.62 2.41
C VAL A 24 8.01 5.42 1.29
N ASP A 25 7.71 6.69 1.56
CA ASP A 25 7.11 7.60 0.58
C ASP A 25 8.15 8.24 -0.32
N MET A 26 7.78 8.51 -1.59
CA MET A 26 8.62 9.24 -2.55
C MET A 26 8.80 10.73 -2.22
N GLY A 27 8.09 11.22 -1.21
CA GLY A 27 8.03 12.63 -0.88
C GLY A 27 6.99 13.41 -1.70
N PRO A 28 6.80 14.70 -1.39
CA PRO A 28 5.79 15.51 -2.03
C PRO A 28 6.07 15.75 -3.52
N LEU A 29 5.03 15.71 -4.34
CA LEU A 29 5.10 16.04 -5.77
C LEU A 29 4.71 17.50 -6.04
N GLY A 30 3.50 17.92 -5.70
CA GLY A 30 3.01 19.28 -5.93
C GLY A 30 3.22 19.72 -7.40
N GLN A 31 3.77 20.90 -7.61
CA GLN A 31 4.13 21.44 -8.94
C GLN A 31 5.53 21.03 -9.42
N ARG A 32 6.23 20.17 -8.69
CA ARG A 32 7.58 19.72 -9.09
C ARG A 32 7.51 18.81 -10.31
N VAL A 33 8.60 18.80 -11.08
CA VAL A 33 8.76 17.86 -12.20
C VAL A 33 8.85 16.42 -11.68
N LEU A 34 9.63 16.20 -10.62
CA LEU A 34 9.77 14.91 -9.95
C LEU A 34 9.39 15.03 -8.48
N PHE A 35 9.22 13.89 -7.79
CA PHE A 35 9.04 13.85 -6.35
C PHE A 35 10.19 14.54 -5.61
N ASP A 36 9.93 15.11 -4.44
CA ASP A 36 10.99 15.60 -3.53
C ASP A 36 11.64 14.43 -2.79
N ASN A 37 12.25 13.56 -3.59
CA ASN A 37 12.78 12.27 -3.16
C ASN A 37 14.25 12.43 -2.71
N LYS A 38 14.51 12.36 -1.41
CA LYS A 38 15.86 12.40 -0.85
C LYS A 38 16.71 11.18 -1.23
N LEU A 39 16.06 10.06 -1.53
CA LEU A 39 16.74 8.81 -1.88
C LEU A 39 17.33 8.80 -3.30
N ARG A 40 17.34 9.93 -4.01
CA ARG A 40 18.20 10.15 -5.18
C ARG A 40 19.65 10.45 -4.78
N ASP A 41 19.87 10.97 -3.58
CA ASP A 41 21.20 11.25 -3.06
C ASP A 41 21.83 9.96 -2.50
N PRO A 42 23.01 9.52 -3.00
CA PRO A 42 23.68 8.32 -2.53
C PRO A 42 23.98 8.32 -1.02
N GLN A 43 24.21 9.47 -0.41
CA GLN A 43 24.46 9.56 1.03
C GLN A 43 23.18 9.23 1.82
N PHE A 44 22.02 9.76 1.38
CA PHE A 44 20.75 9.40 1.98
C PHE A 44 20.38 7.93 1.74
N GLN A 45 20.67 7.38 0.55
CA GLN A 45 20.47 5.96 0.26
C GLN A 45 21.20 5.09 1.27
N GLN A 46 22.50 5.34 1.44
CA GLN A 46 23.33 4.59 2.38
C GLN A 46 22.82 4.71 3.81
N LEU A 47 22.46 5.93 4.24
CA LEU A 47 21.98 6.21 5.58
C LEU A 47 20.63 5.50 5.86
N PHE A 48 19.69 5.54 4.90
CA PHE A 48 18.40 4.88 5.05
C PHE A 48 18.54 3.35 5.09
N ARG A 49 19.33 2.76 4.19
CA ARG A 49 19.60 1.32 4.17
C ARG A 49 20.26 0.88 5.47
N HIS A 50 21.35 1.54 5.86
CA HIS A 50 22.05 1.21 7.11
C HIS A 50 21.12 1.30 8.33
N THR A 51 20.26 2.32 8.40
CA THR A 51 19.28 2.46 9.49
C THR A 51 18.26 1.34 9.49
N ALA A 52 17.69 1.00 8.33
CA ALA A 52 16.74 -0.10 8.20
C ALA A 52 17.36 -1.44 8.62
N ASP A 53 18.56 -1.74 8.10
CA ASP A 53 19.29 -2.98 8.37
C ASP A 53 19.68 -3.10 9.86
N SER A 54 20.23 -2.04 10.45
CA SER A 54 20.66 -2.03 11.86
C SER A 54 19.50 -2.22 12.85
N LEU A 55 18.31 -1.76 12.47
CA LEU A 55 17.09 -1.92 13.28
C LEU A 55 16.32 -3.21 12.93
N GLY A 56 16.70 -3.93 11.87
CA GLY A 56 15.99 -5.10 11.37
C GLY A 56 14.59 -4.77 10.85
N ILE A 57 14.41 -3.59 10.23
CA ILE A 57 13.14 -3.12 9.67
C ILE A 57 13.19 -3.26 8.14
N GLN A 58 12.22 -3.99 7.58
CA GLN A 58 12.12 -4.17 6.13
C GLN A 58 11.45 -2.96 5.45
N VAL A 59 11.75 -2.76 4.17
CA VAL A 59 11.06 -1.80 3.31
C VAL A 59 10.34 -2.56 2.19
N PRO A 60 9.12 -3.06 2.43
CA PRO A 60 8.41 -3.88 1.45
C PRO A 60 7.93 -3.10 0.23
N SER A 61 7.63 -1.82 0.43
CA SER A 61 7.02 -0.98 -0.60
C SER A 61 7.46 0.48 -0.55
N ILE A 62 7.35 1.13 -1.70
CA ILE A 62 7.57 2.57 -1.89
C ILE A 62 6.25 3.21 -2.31
N ALA A 63 5.86 4.31 -1.67
CA ALA A 63 4.60 4.98 -1.94
C ALA A 63 4.77 6.24 -2.80
N MET A 64 4.06 6.34 -3.89
CA MET A 64 3.91 7.55 -4.71
C MET A 64 2.72 8.39 -4.21
N SER A 65 2.67 8.71 -2.90
CA SER A 65 1.51 9.34 -2.27
C SER A 65 1.17 10.72 -2.82
N GLY A 66 2.09 11.38 -3.53
CA GLY A 66 1.85 12.63 -4.24
C GLY A 66 0.67 12.55 -5.22
N PHE A 67 0.36 11.36 -5.74
CA PHE A 67 -0.77 11.12 -6.64
C PHE A 67 -2.14 11.07 -5.92
N PHE A 68 -2.21 11.18 -4.61
CA PHE A 68 -3.48 11.49 -3.95
C PHE A 68 -4.01 12.88 -4.31
N ALA A 69 -3.12 13.85 -4.53
CA ALA A 69 -3.46 15.23 -4.84
C ALA A 69 -3.15 15.63 -6.30
N GLN A 70 -2.35 14.84 -7.01
CA GLN A 70 -1.96 15.09 -8.39
C GLN A 70 -2.56 14.04 -9.31
N SER A 71 -3.03 14.47 -10.48
CA SER A 71 -3.60 13.54 -11.44
C SER A 71 -2.49 12.76 -12.17
N PHE A 72 -2.48 11.44 -11.99
CA PHE A 72 -1.64 10.54 -12.80
C PHE A 72 -2.02 10.63 -14.29
N LEU A 73 -3.31 10.81 -14.57
CA LEU A 73 -3.83 10.94 -15.92
C LEU A 73 -3.36 12.22 -16.65
N LYS A 74 -3.12 13.32 -15.90
CA LYS A 74 -2.75 14.62 -16.46
C LYS A 74 -1.24 14.91 -16.40
N ARG A 75 -0.45 14.04 -15.79
CA ARG A 75 1.01 14.18 -15.74
C ARG A 75 1.64 13.66 -17.02
N GLU A 76 2.17 14.53 -17.86
CA GLU A 76 2.85 14.14 -19.10
C GLU A 76 4.09 13.31 -18.84
N ASN A 77 4.83 13.64 -17.76
CA ASN A 77 6.06 12.94 -17.36
C ASN A 77 5.82 11.78 -16.39
N TYR A 78 4.65 11.12 -16.44
CA TYR A 78 4.32 10.01 -15.52
C TYR A 78 5.34 8.85 -15.58
N LYS A 79 5.94 8.59 -16.74
CA LYS A 79 6.99 7.56 -16.87
C LYS A 79 8.25 7.91 -16.08
N ASP A 80 8.67 9.18 -16.11
CA ASP A 80 9.84 9.61 -15.34
C ASP A 80 9.59 9.50 -13.83
N LEU A 81 8.37 9.83 -13.39
CA LEU A 81 7.95 9.70 -12.00
C LEU A 81 7.94 8.23 -11.54
N VAL A 82 7.47 7.33 -12.40
CA VAL A 82 7.50 5.89 -12.13
C VAL A 82 8.92 5.35 -12.17
N GLN A 83 9.76 5.80 -13.12
CA GLN A 83 11.17 5.38 -13.17
C GLN A 83 11.94 5.80 -11.92
N ASP A 84 11.70 7.03 -11.41
CA ASP A 84 12.28 7.49 -10.14
C ASP A 84 11.84 6.58 -8.96
N CYS A 85 10.58 6.14 -8.96
CA CYS A 85 10.09 5.19 -7.96
C CYS A 85 10.77 3.81 -8.11
N LEU A 86 10.87 3.26 -9.32
CA LEU A 86 11.53 1.97 -9.56
C LEU A 86 12.99 1.99 -9.14
N ASN A 87 13.72 3.07 -9.44
CA ASN A 87 15.10 3.26 -8.99
C ASN A 87 15.18 3.29 -7.45
N THR A 88 14.23 3.97 -6.80
CA THR A 88 14.17 4.01 -5.33
C THR A 88 13.85 2.64 -4.73
N MET A 89 12.99 1.85 -5.40
CA MET A 89 12.70 0.47 -5.00
C MET A 89 13.95 -0.41 -5.05
N ASP A 90 14.77 -0.29 -6.07
CA ASP A 90 16.03 -1.02 -6.17
C ASP A 90 16.98 -0.68 -5.03
N VAL A 91 17.13 0.61 -4.74
CA VAL A 91 17.97 1.11 -3.64
C VAL A 91 17.51 0.53 -2.30
N MET A 92 16.21 0.51 -2.04
CA MET A 92 15.64 0.08 -0.75
C MET A 92 15.32 -1.42 -0.68
N GLY A 93 15.49 -2.16 -1.77
CA GLY A 93 15.13 -3.57 -1.85
C GLY A 93 13.62 -3.83 -1.87
N ALA A 94 12.81 -2.80 -2.15
CA ALA A 94 11.35 -2.90 -2.21
C ALA A 94 10.88 -3.63 -3.48
N ARG A 95 9.73 -4.30 -3.39
CA ARG A 95 9.14 -5.03 -4.51
C ARG A 95 7.83 -4.46 -5.01
N VAL A 96 7.15 -3.67 -4.20
CA VAL A 96 5.84 -3.09 -4.51
C VAL A 96 5.94 -1.57 -4.51
N ALA A 97 5.38 -0.92 -5.53
CA ALA A 97 5.15 0.52 -5.56
C ALA A 97 3.66 0.79 -5.35
N PHE A 98 3.32 1.64 -4.39
CA PHE A 98 1.94 2.09 -4.19
C PHE A 98 1.63 3.29 -5.08
N LEU A 99 0.64 3.16 -5.97
CA LEU A 99 0.14 4.22 -6.84
C LEU A 99 -1.34 4.51 -6.56
N PRO A 100 -1.67 5.56 -5.78
CA PRO A 100 -3.05 5.98 -5.61
C PRO A 100 -3.51 6.77 -6.84
N LEU A 101 -4.72 6.47 -7.35
CA LEU A 101 -5.33 7.18 -8.47
C LEU A 101 -6.34 8.25 -8.03
N GLY A 102 -6.29 8.65 -6.74
CA GLY A 102 -7.25 9.59 -6.14
C GLY A 102 -7.23 11.00 -6.74
N GLY A 103 -6.06 11.49 -7.16
CA GLY A 103 -5.92 12.80 -7.80
C GLY A 103 -6.33 12.81 -9.28
N SER A 104 -6.67 11.67 -9.88
CA SER A 104 -7.01 11.56 -11.31
C SER A 104 -8.47 11.89 -11.63
N GLY A 105 -9.27 12.31 -10.64
CA GLY A 105 -10.70 12.58 -10.84
C GLY A 105 -11.53 11.30 -10.98
N HIS A 106 -12.73 11.46 -11.54
CA HIS A 106 -13.68 10.35 -11.73
C HIS A 106 -13.87 10.00 -13.22
N GLU A 107 -13.48 10.86 -14.15
CA GLU A 107 -13.74 10.71 -15.57
C GLU A 107 -13.19 9.41 -16.16
N TRP A 108 -12.05 8.96 -15.67
CA TRP A 108 -11.42 7.73 -16.11
C TRP A 108 -12.12 6.44 -15.63
N LYS A 109 -13.04 6.56 -14.66
CA LYS A 109 -13.80 5.42 -14.13
C LYS A 109 -14.96 5.00 -15.03
N GLU A 110 -15.38 5.89 -15.92
CA GLU A 110 -16.43 5.66 -16.90
C GLU A 110 -15.84 5.40 -18.29
N PRO A 111 -16.50 4.59 -19.14
CA PRO A 111 -16.04 4.34 -20.50
C PRO A 111 -15.87 5.64 -21.30
N GLY A 112 -14.73 5.81 -21.98
CA GLY A 112 -14.44 6.99 -22.78
C GLY A 112 -12.95 7.23 -22.95
N GLU A 113 -12.58 8.39 -23.50
CA GLU A 113 -11.20 8.76 -23.81
C GLU A 113 -10.30 8.75 -22.56
N ALA A 114 -10.78 9.31 -21.44
CA ALA A 114 -10.04 9.35 -20.18
C ALA A 114 -9.78 7.94 -19.62
N HIS A 115 -10.74 7.01 -19.77
CA HIS A 115 -10.57 5.62 -19.40
C HIS A 115 -9.51 4.93 -20.27
N GLY A 116 -9.62 5.07 -21.59
CA GLY A 116 -8.64 4.49 -22.52
C GLY A 116 -7.22 5.01 -22.28
N GLU A 117 -7.08 6.31 -21.99
CA GLU A 117 -5.79 6.89 -21.65
C GLU A 117 -5.24 6.37 -20.31
N MET A 118 -6.09 6.18 -19.29
CA MET A 118 -5.68 5.58 -18.03
C MET A 118 -5.19 4.14 -18.23
N VAL A 119 -5.95 3.34 -18.97
CA VAL A 119 -5.57 1.94 -19.31
C VAL A 119 -4.23 1.92 -20.03
N ARG A 120 -4.05 2.74 -21.06
CA ARG A 120 -2.79 2.84 -21.81
C ARG A 120 -1.61 3.20 -20.90
N ARG A 121 -1.75 4.20 -20.03
CA ARG A 121 -0.68 4.61 -19.10
C ARG A 121 -0.36 3.53 -18.09
N LEU A 122 -1.38 2.88 -17.53
CA LEU A 122 -1.19 1.78 -16.59
C LEU A 122 -0.50 0.58 -17.26
N HIS A 123 -0.86 0.25 -18.51
CA HIS A 123 -0.15 -0.77 -19.28
C HIS A 123 1.35 -0.42 -19.41
N GLU A 124 1.67 0.79 -19.85
CA GLU A 124 3.06 1.20 -20.08
C GLU A 124 3.90 1.16 -18.79
N VAL A 125 3.39 1.72 -17.70
CA VAL A 125 4.14 1.69 -16.43
C VAL A 125 4.14 0.29 -15.80
N GLY A 126 3.13 -0.53 -16.06
CA GLY A 126 3.10 -1.93 -15.69
C GLY A 126 4.21 -2.72 -16.37
N GLU A 127 4.42 -2.51 -17.66
CA GLU A 127 5.52 -3.13 -18.40
C GLU A 127 6.90 -2.66 -17.91
N MET A 128 7.06 -1.37 -17.55
CA MET A 128 8.27 -0.88 -16.90
C MET A 128 8.54 -1.62 -15.57
N ALA A 129 7.52 -1.78 -14.74
CA ALA A 129 7.64 -2.49 -13.46
C ALA A 129 7.96 -3.98 -13.67
N ARG A 130 7.25 -4.66 -14.58
CA ARG A 130 7.48 -6.07 -14.92
C ARG A 130 8.92 -6.31 -15.38
N GLN A 131 9.44 -5.45 -16.27
CA GLN A 131 10.82 -5.52 -16.75
C GLN A 131 11.85 -5.33 -15.64
N ALA A 132 11.51 -4.50 -14.64
CA ALA A 132 12.33 -4.30 -13.43
C ALA A 132 12.14 -5.41 -12.37
N GLY A 133 11.30 -6.43 -12.60
CA GLY A 133 10.97 -7.45 -11.60
C GLY A 133 10.21 -6.90 -10.40
N LYS A 134 9.42 -5.85 -10.60
CA LYS A 134 8.64 -5.13 -9.59
C LYS A 134 7.15 -5.17 -9.92
N THR A 135 6.34 -4.71 -8.97
CA THR A 135 4.88 -4.56 -9.12
C THR A 135 4.46 -3.14 -8.74
N ILE A 136 3.66 -2.51 -9.58
CA ILE A 136 2.92 -1.29 -9.21
C ILE A 136 1.54 -1.72 -8.74
N ALA A 137 1.24 -1.43 -7.48
CA ALA A 137 -0.04 -1.71 -6.87
C ALA A 137 -0.90 -0.45 -6.87
N ILE A 138 -2.02 -0.47 -7.58
CA ILE A 138 -2.92 0.68 -7.74
C ILE A 138 -4.05 0.68 -6.71
N ARG A 139 -4.38 1.85 -6.17
CA ARG A 139 -5.59 2.09 -5.39
C ARG A 139 -6.55 2.91 -6.23
N THR A 140 -7.68 2.33 -6.60
CA THR A 140 -8.64 2.89 -7.57
C THR A 140 -9.89 3.47 -6.92
N GLN A 141 -10.28 2.96 -5.76
CA GLN A 141 -11.59 3.18 -5.12
C GLN A 141 -12.77 2.67 -5.99
N LEU A 142 -12.50 1.72 -6.87
CA LEU A 142 -13.53 0.98 -7.60
C LEU A 142 -13.95 -0.25 -6.78
N ASP A 143 -15.13 -0.79 -7.06
CA ASP A 143 -15.54 -2.11 -6.57
C ASP A 143 -14.66 -3.22 -7.21
N THR A 144 -14.79 -4.43 -6.68
CA THR A 144 -13.97 -5.55 -7.12
C THR A 144 -14.18 -5.90 -8.58
N ARG A 145 -15.42 -5.89 -9.08
CA ARG A 145 -15.71 -6.25 -10.48
C ARG A 145 -15.08 -5.25 -11.45
N ALA A 146 -15.20 -3.96 -11.16
CA ALA A 146 -14.58 -2.89 -11.93
C ALA A 146 -13.05 -2.98 -11.89
N ASN A 147 -12.45 -3.29 -10.73
CA ASN A 147 -11.03 -3.56 -10.60
C ASN A 147 -10.56 -4.75 -11.45
N ILE A 148 -11.30 -5.86 -11.46
CA ILE A 148 -10.98 -7.04 -12.29
C ILE A 148 -11.04 -6.68 -13.79
N ASN A 149 -12.04 -5.92 -14.20
CA ASN A 149 -12.17 -5.48 -15.59
C ASN A 149 -11.01 -4.55 -15.97
N LEU A 150 -10.71 -3.55 -15.15
CA LEU A 150 -9.58 -2.64 -15.37
C LEU A 150 -8.26 -3.42 -15.53
N LEU A 151 -7.98 -4.40 -14.65
CA LEU A 151 -6.76 -5.20 -14.76
C LEU A 151 -6.70 -6.02 -16.05
N LYS A 152 -7.84 -6.53 -16.55
CA LYS A 152 -7.91 -7.23 -17.84
C LYS A 152 -7.64 -6.29 -19.02
N GLU A 153 -8.17 -5.06 -18.96
CA GLU A 153 -7.96 -4.05 -20.00
C GLU A 153 -6.52 -3.52 -20.00
N VAL A 154 -5.93 -3.34 -18.82
CA VAL A 154 -4.51 -2.93 -18.66
C VAL A 154 -3.56 -4.02 -19.20
N ASP A 155 -3.90 -5.29 -19.07
CA ASP A 155 -3.18 -6.42 -19.62
C ASP A 155 -1.66 -6.39 -19.34
N SER A 156 -1.29 -6.19 -18.08
CA SER A 156 0.11 -6.21 -17.63
C SER A 156 0.25 -6.88 -16.25
N GLU A 157 1.14 -7.88 -16.17
CA GLU A 157 1.46 -8.54 -14.91
C GLU A 157 2.19 -7.63 -13.90
N GLY A 158 2.72 -6.49 -14.37
CA GLY A 158 3.35 -5.48 -13.52
C GLY A 158 2.37 -4.62 -12.74
N ILE A 159 1.05 -4.74 -13.00
CA ILE A 159 -0.01 -4.00 -12.28
C ILE A 159 -0.84 -4.98 -11.45
N GLN A 160 -1.00 -4.65 -10.16
CA GLN A 160 -1.89 -5.35 -9.25
C GLN A 160 -2.67 -4.33 -8.40
N ILE A 161 -3.60 -4.81 -7.58
CA ILE A 161 -4.38 -3.96 -6.68
C ILE A 161 -3.64 -3.82 -5.34
N TYR A 162 -3.54 -2.59 -4.87
CA TYR A 162 -3.30 -2.28 -3.48
C TYR A 162 -4.67 -2.20 -2.79
N TYR A 163 -5.11 -3.32 -2.23
CA TYR A 163 -6.43 -3.38 -1.61
C TYR A 163 -6.49 -2.51 -0.36
N ASN A 164 -7.57 -1.79 -0.17
CA ASN A 164 -7.75 -0.92 1.00
C ASN A 164 -9.04 -1.29 1.73
N LEU A 165 -8.91 -1.79 2.96
CA LEU A 165 -10.07 -2.16 3.78
C LEU A 165 -11.02 -0.99 4.03
N GLN A 166 -10.47 0.23 4.16
CA GLN A 166 -11.27 1.45 4.32
C GLN A 166 -12.24 1.65 3.16
N ASP A 167 -11.76 1.47 1.91
CA ASP A 167 -12.58 1.74 0.72
C ASP A 167 -13.81 0.83 0.67
N ALA A 168 -13.64 -0.45 1.00
CA ALA A 168 -14.76 -1.40 1.08
C ALA A 168 -15.76 -1.03 2.19
N VAL A 169 -15.26 -0.74 3.39
CA VAL A 169 -16.10 -0.39 4.55
C VAL A 169 -16.83 0.93 4.32
N ASP A 170 -16.17 1.96 3.79
CA ASP A 170 -16.79 3.27 3.53
C ASP A 170 -17.87 3.19 2.43
N GLN A 171 -17.76 2.22 1.52
CA GLN A 171 -18.79 1.92 0.50
C GLN A 171 -19.88 0.96 0.98
N GLY A 172 -19.82 0.48 2.22
CA GLY A 172 -20.77 -0.48 2.77
C GLY A 172 -20.65 -1.89 2.18
N LEU A 173 -19.49 -2.21 1.58
CA LEU A 173 -19.17 -3.51 1.02
C LEU A 173 -18.58 -4.45 2.08
N ASP A 174 -18.70 -5.75 1.85
CA ASP A 174 -18.09 -6.77 2.70
C ASP A 174 -16.65 -7.06 2.23
N PRO A 175 -15.62 -6.63 2.98
CA PRO A 175 -14.22 -6.84 2.57
C PRO A 175 -13.87 -8.32 2.31
N CYS A 176 -14.52 -9.25 3.03
CA CYS A 176 -14.26 -10.67 2.85
C CYS A 176 -14.77 -11.20 1.50
N LYS A 177 -15.92 -10.71 1.05
CA LYS A 177 -16.46 -11.03 -0.28
C LYS A 177 -15.63 -10.40 -1.38
N GLU A 178 -15.30 -9.10 -1.23
CA GLU A 178 -14.45 -8.36 -2.15
C GLU A 178 -13.10 -9.05 -2.37
N LEU A 179 -12.41 -9.43 -1.29
CA LEU A 179 -11.12 -10.12 -1.35
C LEU A 179 -11.22 -11.47 -2.09
N LYS A 180 -12.26 -12.28 -1.79
CA LYS A 180 -12.47 -13.58 -2.45
C LYS A 180 -12.74 -13.43 -3.95
N GLU A 181 -13.57 -12.46 -4.34
CA GLU A 181 -13.90 -12.19 -5.74
C GLU A 181 -12.67 -11.66 -6.50
N LEU A 182 -11.90 -10.74 -5.90
CA LEU A 182 -10.69 -10.20 -6.49
C LEU A 182 -9.63 -11.30 -6.73
N GLY A 183 -9.47 -12.19 -5.75
CA GLY A 183 -8.54 -13.32 -5.81
C GLY A 183 -7.11 -12.94 -5.45
N ALA A 184 -6.39 -13.88 -4.83
CA ALA A 184 -5.07 -13.65 -4.25
C ALA A 184 -4.03 -13.11 -5.24
N MET A 185 -4.06 -13.56 -6.49
CA MET A 185 -3.06 -13.18 -7.51
C MET A 185 -3.14 -11.72 -7.98
N ARG A 186 -4.27 -11.05 -7.72
CA ARG A 186 -4.47 -9.65 -8.11
C ARG A 186 -4.16 -8.66 -6.99
N ILE A 187 -3.84 -9.15 -5.79
CA ILE A 187 -3.60 -8.34 -4.59
C ILE A 187 -2.13 -8.33 -4.26
N ALA A 188 -1.44 -7.22 -4.51
CA ALA A 188 -0.03 -7.06 -4.16
C ALA A 188 0.16 -6.84 -2.66
N GLN A 189 -0.68 -5.99 -2.06
CA GLN A 189 -0.54 -5.53 -0.69
C GLN A 189 -1.88 -5.02 -0.16
N ILE A 190 -2.05 -4.94 1.16
CA ILE A 190 -3.30 -4.49 1.78
C ILE A 190 -3.03 -3.34 2.76
N HIS A 191 -3.71 -2.21 2.59
CA HIS A 191 -3.89 -1.22 3.64
C HIS A 191 -4.88 -1.75 4.68
N ALA A 192 -4.35 -2.22 5.81
CA ALA A 192 -5.13 -2.75 6.93
C ALA A 192 -5.46 -1.62 7.92
N SER A 193 -6.23 -0.65 7.46
CA SER A 193 -6.68 0.49 8.26
C SER A 193 -8.01 1.03 7.74
N LEU A 194 -8.71 1.73 8.62
CA LEU A 194 -9.97 2.41 8.34
C LEU A 194 -9.82 3.92 8.53
N THR A 195 -10.84 4.68 8.16
CA THR A 195 -10.93 6.11 8.46
C THR A 195 -10.78 6.36 9.96
N ASP A 196 -10.00 7.37 10.33
CA ASP A 196 -9.74 7.73 11.73
C ASP A 196 -11.04 7.88 12.53
N SER A 197 -11.12 7.18 13.63
CA SER A 197 -12.21 7.19 14.61
C SER A 197 -11.68 6.65 15.93
N VAL A 198 -11.36 5.35 15.95
CA VAL A 198 -10.72 4.61 17.03
C VAL A 198 -9.59 3.75 16.46
N THR A 199 -8.80 3.11 17.32
CA THR A 199 -7.81 2.11 16.90
C THR A 199 -8.49 0.82 16.43
N LEU A 200 -7.82 0.02 15.62
CA LEU A 200 -8.37 -1.19 14.96
C LEU A 200 -8.93 -2.23 15.95
N ASP A 201 -8.34 -2.35 17.12
CA ASP A 201 -8.80 -3.27 18.19
C ASP A 201 -10.18 -2.90 18.76
N LYS A 202 -10.62 -1.65 18.56
CA LYS A 202 -11.88 -1.11 19.05
C LYS A 202 -12.85 -0.75 17.93
N ASP A 203 -12.47 -0.96 16.68
CA ASP A 203 -13.29 -0.54 15.54
C ASP A 203 -14.36 -1.58 15.19
N PRO A 204 -15.64 -1.30 15.46
CA PRO A 204 -16.72 -2.26 15.19
C PRO A 204 -17.08 -2.40 13.71
N ARG A 205 -16.51 -1.55 12.83
CA ARG A 205 -16.84 -1.54 11.40
C ARG A 205 -16.24 -2.72 10.65
N ILE A 206 -15.24 -3.41 11.25
CA ILE A 206 -14.56 -4.52 10.61
C ILE A 206 -14.23 -5.64 11.60
N ASP A 207 -14.38 -6.89 11.17
CA ASP A 207 -13.91 -8.07 11.88
C ASP A 207 -12.63 -8.60 11.23
N LEU A 208 -11.47 -8.20 11.77
CA LEU A 208 -10.18 -8.62 11.23
C LEU A 208 -9.89 -10.11 11.38
N HIS A 209 -10.56 -10.83 12.30
CA HIS A 209 -10.46 -12.30 12.37
C HIS A 209 -11.10 -12.96 11.16
N LYS A 210 -12.25 -12.44 10.68
CA LYS A 210 -12.87 -12.91 9.43
C LYS A 210 -12.02 -12.57 8.20
N VAL A 211 -11.44 -11.35 8.18
CA VAL A 211 -10.51 -10.96 7.11
C VAL A 211 -9.32 -11.92 7.08
N ARG A 212 -8.73 -12.24 8.23
CA ARG A 212 -7.66 -13.23 8.33
C ARG A 212 -8.08 -14.59 7.79
N GLN A 213 -9.21 -15.12 8.27
CA GLN A 213 -9.73 -16.41 7.78
C GLN A 213 -9.88 -16.41 6.26
N THR A 214 -10.42 -15.33 5.70
CA THR A 214 -10.58 -15.15 4.26
C THR A 214 -9.22 -15.20 3.52
N LEU A 215 -8.22 -14.49 4.00
CA LEU A 215 -6.89 -14.48 3.40
C LEU A 215 -6.18 -15.84 3.52
N ASP A 216 -6.37 -16.56 4.63
CA ASP A 216 -5.86 -17.92 4.82
C ASP A 216 -6.54 -18.91 3.83
N GLU A 217 -7.87 -18.84 3.65
CA GLU A 217 -8.62 -19.63 2.66
C GLU A 217 -8.15 -19.35 1.23
N MET A 218 -7.87 -18.09 0.90
CA MET A 218 -7.33 -17.66 -0.39
C MET A 218 -5.87 -18.03 -0.58
N LYS A 219 -5.18 -18.47 0.47
CA LYS A 219 -3.72 -18.69 0.52
C LYS A 219 -2.93 -17.43 0.13
N TRP A 220 -3.48 -16.25 0.43
CA TRP A 220 -2.80 -15.00 0.20
C TRP A 220 -1.69 -14.79 1.24
N SER A 221 -0.55 -14.30 0.78
CA SER A 221 0.59 -13.92 1.63
C SER A 221 1.15 -12.60 1.14
N GLY A 222 1.29 -11.64 2.03
CA GLY A 222 1.78 -10.31 1.70
C GLY A 222 1.86 -9.42 2.92
N TRP A 223 2.05 -8.12 2.69
CA TRP A 223 2.17 -7.13 3.73
C TRP A 223 0.83 -6.46 4.04
N LEU A 224 0.57 -6.31 5.34
CA LEU A 224 -0.51 -5.49 5.88
C LEU A 224 0.10 -4.16 6.33
N VAL A 225 -0.32 -3.06 5.75
CA VAL A 225 0.22 -1.73 6.02
C VAL A 225 -0.80 -0.88 6.78
N VAL A 226 -0.39 -0.31 7.91
CA VAL A 226 -1.21 0.61 8.70
C VAL A 226 -0.92 2.04 8.27
N GLU A 227 -1.95 2.74 7.78
CA GLU A 227 -1.87 4.15 7.37
C GLU A 227 -2.69 5.07 8.29
N ARG A 228 -3.85 4.59 8.77
CA ARG A 228 -4.85 5.33 9.54
C ARG A 228 -5.32 4.53 10.76
N SER A 229 -6.59 4.65 11.14
CA SER A 229 -7.20 4.05 12.34
C SER A 229 -6.61 4.66 13.62
N ARG A 230 -6.60 5.99 13.67
CA ARG A 230 -6.17 6.73 14.85
C ARG A 230 -7.37 7.11 15.71
N ASN A 231 -7.19 7.07 17.02
CA ASN A 231 -8.14 7.63 17.95
C ASN A 231 -8.23 9.16 17.75
N THR A 232 -9.40 9.64 17.35
CA THR A 232 -9.64 11.08 17.07
C THR A 232 -9.55 11.95 18.29
N GLN A 233 -9.70 11.40 19.50
CA GLN A 233 -9.53 12.11 20.77
C GLN A 233 -8.04 12.30 21.12
N ASP A 234 -7.15 11.51 20.54
CA ASP A 234 -5.69 11.57 20.77
C ASP A 234 -4.90 11.31 19.49
N VAL A 235 -5.27 11.98 18.41
CA VAL A 235 -4.71 11.79 17.06
C VAL A 235 -3.21 12.09 16.99
N ARG A 236 -2.69 12.94 17.89
CA ARG A 236 -1.25 13.29 17.93
C ARG A 236 -0.38 12.23 18.58
N ASN A 237 -0.97 11.30 19.31
CA ASN A 237 -0.25 10.17 19.92
C ASN A 237 0.05 9.11 18.84
N VAL A 238 0.98 9.46 17.95
CA VAL A 238 1.37 8.60 16.83
C VAL A 238 1.88 7.24 17.32
N ARG A 239 2.75 7.22 18.33
CA ARG A 239 3.29 5.97 18.91
C ARG A 239 2.18 5.09 19.49
N GLY A 240 1.27 5.66 20.27
CA GLY A 240 0.16 4.91 20.87
C GLY A 240 -0.80 4.36 19.81
N ASN A 241 -1.26 5.19 18.88
CA ASN A 241 -2.20 4.79 17.86
C ASN A 241 -1.61 3.69 16.94
N PHE A 242 -0.43 3.92 16.37
CA PHE A 242 0.20 2.92 15.49
C PHE A 242 0.66 1.68 16.27
N GLY A 243 1.15 1.85 17.50
CA GLY A 243 1.56 0.73 18.36
C GLY A 243 0.40 -0.21 18.67
N THR A 244 -0.78 0.33 19.03
CA THR A 244 -1.99 -0.46 19.27
C THR A 244 -2.42 -1.20 18.00
N ASN A 245 -2.48 -0.53 16.86
CA ASN A 245 -2.87 -1.14 15.59
C ASN A 245 -1.90 -2.25 15.17
N VAL A 246 -0.59 -2.03 15.27
CA VAL A 246 0.43 -3.04 14.96
C VAL A 246 0.32 -4.24 15.88
N ALA A 247 0.16 -4.02 17.19
CA ALA A 247 0.01 -5.10 18.16
C ALA A 247 -1.21 -5.96 17.86
N TYR A 248 -2.34 -5.34 17.57
CA TYR A 248 -3.58 -6.04 17.23
C TYR A 248 -3.47 -6.81 15.91
N LEU A 249 -2.91 -6.21 14.86
CA LEU A 249 -2.67 -6.92 13.61
C LEU A 249 -1.75 -8.13 13.81
N LYS A 250 -0.70 -8.01 14.61
CA LYS A 250 0.19 -9.14 14.92
C LYS A 250 -0.53 -10.23 15.72
N GLU A 251 -1.36 -9.87 16.67
CA GLU A 251 -2.19 -10.81 17.39
C GLU A 251 -3.09 -11.59 16.43
N VAL A 252 -3.85 -10.89 15.60
CA VAL A 252 -4.79 -11.50 14.64
C VAL A 252 -4.07 -12.34 13.59
N PHE A 253 -3.03 -11.82 12.93
CA PHE A 253 -2.47 -12.43 11.72
C PHE A 253 -1.22 -13.28 11.95
N GLN A 254 -0.46 -13.07 13.03
CA GLN A 254 0.80 -13.79 13.25
C GLN A 254 0.72 -14.86 14.35
N THR A 255 0.04 -14.58 15.49
CA THR A 255 0.05 -15.52 16.62
C THR A 255 -0.85 -16.74 16.42
N GLY A 256 -1.94 -16.61 15.71
CA GLY A 256 -2.87 -17.70 15.43
C GLY A 256 -2.30 -18.85 14.60
N LYS A 257 -1.22 -18.65 13.86
CA LYS A 257 -0.54 -19.72 13.10
C LYS A 257 0.20 -20.71 13.98
N LYS A 258 0.56 -20.35 15.22
CA LYS A 258 1.26 -21.25 16.15
C LYS A 258 0.34 -22.25 16.85
N LYS A 259 -0.98 -22.03 16.91
CA LYS A 259 -1.93 -22.93 17.58
C LYS A 259 -2.37 -24.13 16.71
N VAL A 260 -2.31 -24.00 15.38
CA VAL A 260 -2.74 -25.07 14.47
C VAL A 260 -1.69 -26.17 14.31
N SER A 261 -0.40 -25.88 14.54
CA SER A 261 0.67 -26.86 14.41
C SER A 261 0.90 -27.79 15.63
N LYS A 262 0.12 -27.61 16.72
CA LYS A 262 0.25 -28.44 17.94
C LYS A 262 -0.83 -29.50 18.14
N ASN A 263 -1.82 -29.59 17.26
CA ASN A 263 -2.92 -30.55 17.40
C ASN A 263 -2.96 -31.62 16.27
N VAL A 264 -1.83 -31.90 15.64
CA VAL A 264 -1.71 -33.09 14.79
C VAL A 264 -0.61 -33.96 15.41
N LYS A 265 -1.02 -34.79 16.33
CA LYS A 265 -0.38 -36.06 16.67
C LYS A 265 -1.45 -37.15 16.71
#